data_df3a2d62ff7b843e896cd973b5fe637f
#
_entry.id   df3a2d62ff7b843e896cd973b5fe637f
#
_cell.length_a   1.000
_cell.length_b   1.000
_cell.length_c   1.000
_cell.angle_alpha   90.00
_cell.angle_beta   90.00
_cell.angle_gamma   90.00
#
_symmetry.space_group_name_H-M   'P 1'
#
loop_
_entity.id
_entity.type
_entity.pdbx_description
1 polymer ?
#
loop_
_entity_poly.entity_id
_entity_poly.type
_entity_poly.pdbx_seq_one_letter_code
_entity_poly.pdbx_strand_id
1 'polypeptide(L)'
;REKDAIEELYEIVKFRCRIKSIPIQLDVSEIDAIGTSDKDLELLLIDGNLWLPDTEEEHLLRLQEKLNNYIYFLESKQYVERYGDNFDKKVIHITFQYSPSDNGLALLAAAQKTLQNTDMSLKVELP
;
A
#
# COMPACT_ATOMS: atom_id res chain seq x y z
N ARG A 1 30.04 7.59 -33.29
CA ARG A 1 30.04 6.14 -33.13
C ARG A 1 28.67 5.67 -32.66
N GLU A 2 28.20 4.58 -33.21
CA GLU A 2 26.88 4.05 -32.90
C GLU A 2 26.68 3.76 -31.41
N LYS A 3 27.71 3.17 -30.78
CA LYS A 3 27.65 2.84 -29.37
C LYS A 3 27.44 4.08 -28.50
N ASP A 4 28.16 5.16 -28.80
CA ASP A 4 28.03 6.39 -28.03
C ASP A 4 26.66 7.04 -28.22
N ALA A 5 26.12 6.96 -29.44
CA ALA A 5 24.80 7.48 -29.72
C ALA A 5 23.72 6.69 -28.98
N ILE A 6 23.86 5.38 -28.89
CA ILE A 6 22.92 4.52 -28.17
C ILE A 6 23.00 4.79 -26.66
N GLU A 7 24.21 4.89 -26.13
CA GLU A 7 24.42 5.19 -24.72
C GLU A 7 23.85 6.56 -24.35
N GLU A 8 24.07 7.54 -25.21
CA GLU A 8 23.54 8.88 -25.00
C GLU A 8 22.01 8.88 -25.00
N LEU A 9 21.40 8.17 -25.93
CA LEU A 9 19.95 8.04 -26.00
C LEU A 9 19.40 7.35 -24.74
N TYR A 10 20.07 6.30 -24.29
CA TYR A 10 19.70 5.58 -23.06
C TYR A 10 19.72 6.50 -21.86
N GLU A 11 20.78 7.31 -21.71
CA GLU A 11 20.88 8.23 -20.59
C GLU A 11 19.81 9.33 -20.64
N ILE A 12 19.44 9.81 -21.82
CA ILE A 12 18.35 10.77 -21.97
C ILE A 12 17.03 10.15 -21.53
N VAL A 13 16.73 8.94 -21.97
CA VAL A 13 15.51 8.24 -21.60
C VAL A 13 15.46 7.99 -20.09
N LYS A 14 16.56 7.52 -19.51
CA LYS A 14 16.69 7.30 -18.09
C LYS A 14 16.49 8.57 -17.29
N PHE A 15 17.08 9.66 -17.74
CA PHE A 15 16.94 10.97 -17.10
C PHE A 15 15.49 11.46 -17.14
N ARG A 16 14.82 11.30 -18.28
CA ARG A 16 13.41 11.66 -18.42
C ARG A 16 12.53 10.84 -17.49
N CYS A 17 12.82 9.54 -17.36
CA CYS A 17 12.09 8.70 -16.43
C CYS A 17 12.25 9.18 -14.99
N ARG A 18 13.46 9.59 -14.61
CA ARG A 18 13.72 10.13 -13.27
C ARG A 18 12.96 11.43 -13.02
N ILE A 19 12.88 12.32 -14.03
CA ILE A 19 12.16 13.59 -13.92
C ILE A 19 10.66 13.34 -13.84
N LYS A 20 10.17 12.38 -14.62
CA LYS A 20 8.74 12.06 -14.69
C LYS A 20 8.29 11.06 -13.63
N SER A 21 9.22 10.30 -13.04
CA SER A 21 8.85 9.36 -12.01
C SER A 21 8.48 10.11 -10.76
N ILE A 22 7.24 9.97 -10.36
CA ILE A 22 6.75 10.50 -9.10
C ILE A 22 7.27 9.55 -8.01
N PRO A 23 8.00 10.07 -7.01
CA PRO A 23 8.43 9.22 -5.90
C PRO A 23 7.22 8.53 -5.26
N ILE A 24 7.41 7.31 -4.81
CA ILE A 24 6.34 6.60 -4.09
C ILE A 24 6.05 7.36 -2.80
N GLN A 25 4.82 7.84 -2.70
CA GLN A 25 4.36 8.59 -1.53
C GLN A 25 3.46 7.71 -0.69
N LEU A 26 4.10 6.91 0.15
CA LEU A 26 3.44 6.11 1.17
C LEU A 26 4.20 6.31 2.47
N ASP A 27 3.58 7.01 3.42
CA ASP A 27 4.14 7.12 4.76
C ASP A 27 3.82 5.85 5.52
N VAL A 28 4.82 4.98 5.64
CA VAL A 28 4.65 3.66 6.25
C VAL A 28 4.44 3.73 7.76
N SER A 29 4.76 4.86 8.38
CA SER A 29 4.67 5.04 9.84
C SER A 29 3.32 5.55 10.30
N GLU A 30 2.45 6.00 9.38
CA GLU A 30 1.18 6.62 9.73
C GLU A 30 -0.01 5.79 9.24
N ILE A 31 -1.08 5.82 10.02
CA ILE A 31 -2.39 5.35 9.60
C ILE A 31 -3.11 6.54 8.98
N ASP A 32 -3.55 6.40 7.74
CA ASP A 32 -4.11 7.51 6.98
C ASP A 32 -5.42 8.02 7.57
N ALA A 33 -6.28 7.11 7.99
CA ALA A 33 -7.51 7.47 8.71
C ALA A 33 -8.04 6.28 9.49
N ILE A 34 -8.76 6.56 10.58
CA ILE A 34 -9.42 5.55 11.41
C ILE A 34 -10.86 5.97 11.57
N GLY A 35 -11.77 5.02 11.39
CA GLY A 35 -13.18 5.24 11.61
C GLY A 35 -13.84 4.06 12.26
N THR A 36 -15.03 4.29 12.79
CA THR A 36 -15.86 3.23 13.35
C THR A 36 -17.19 3.23 12.62
N SER A 37 -17.72 2.05 12.35
CA SER A 37 -19.03 1.88 11.74
C SER A 37 -19.72 0.70 12.40
N ASP A 38 -20.83 0.94 13.08
CA ASP A 38 -21.52 -0.07 13.89
C ASP A 38 -20.54 -0.72 14.86
N LYS A 39 -20.26 -2.00 14.67
CA LYS A 39 -19.32 -2.75 15.52
C LYS A 39 -17.99 -3.01 14.84
N ASP A 40 -17.71 -2.30 13.76
CA ASP A 40 -16.47 -2.48 13.01
C ASP A 40 -15.52 -1.31 13.24
N LEU A 41 -14.25 -1.62 13.40
CA LEU A 41 -13.17 -0.65 13.35
C LEU A 41 -12.56 -0.70 11.96
N GLU A 42 -12.42 0.44 11.30
CA GLU A 42 -11.88 0.51 9.96
C GLU A 42 -10.66 1.41 9.90
N LEU A 43 -9.57 0.87 9.38
CA LEU A 43 -8.36 1.62 9.09
C LEU A 43 -8.28 1.85 7.59
N LEU A 44 -8.11 3.10 7.19
CA LEU A 44 -8.01 3.46 5.78
C LEU A 44 -6.54 3.58 5.38
N LEU A 45 -6.17 2.92 4.27
CA LEU A 45 -4.88 3.06 3.62
C LEU A 45 -5.11 3.58 2.21
N ILE A 46 -4.56 4.76 1.91
CA ILE A 46 -4.74 5.40 0.62
C ILE A 46 -3.45 5.27 -0.18
N ASP A 47 -3.53 4.66 -1.35
CA ASP A 47 -2.42 4.55 -2.28
C ASP A 47 -2.74 5.31 -3.56
N GLY A 48 -2.18 6.51 -3.68
CA GLY A 48 -2.37 7.38 -4.84
C GLY A 48 -1.25 7.26 -5.87
N ASN A 49 -0.41 6.23 -5.79
CA ASN A 49 0.76 6.10 -6.63
C ASN A 49 0.48 5.30 -7.89
N LEU A 50 1.12 5.72 -8.99
CA LEU A 50 1.11 4.95 -10.23
C LEU A 50 1.95 3.68 -10.07
N TRP A 51 1.51 2.62 -10.71
CA TRP A 51 2.23 1.34 -10.74
C TRP A 51 3.10 1.26 -11.99
N LEU A 52 4.33 1.73 -11.88
CA LEU A 52 5.28 1.79 -13.00
C LEU A 52 6.39 0.75 -12.82
N PRO A 53 6.89 0.17 -13.92
CA PRO A 53 7.93 -0.87 -13.81
C PRO A 53 9.18 -0.45 -13.05
N ASP A 54 9.61 0.79 -13.21
CA ASP A 54 10.85 1.29 -12.58
C ASP A 54 10.69 1.63 -11.10
N THR A 55 9.46 1.77 -10.60
CA THR A 55 9.19 2.04 -9.18
C THR A 55 8.43 0.91 -8.50
N GLU A 56 8.08 -0.15 -9.20
CA GLU A 56 7.23 -1.22 -8.67
C GLU A 56 7.85 -1.89 -7.44
N GLU A 57 9.15 -2.17 -7.46
CA GLU A 57 9.81 -2.84 -6.34
C GLU A 57 9.70 -2.01 -5.06
N GLU A 58 10.01 -0.74 -5.15
CA GLU A 58 9.88 0.18 -4.01
C GLU A 58 8.43 0.29 -3.56
N HIS A 59 7.51 0.37 -4.51
CA HIS A 59 6.08 0.47 -4.23
C HIS A 59 5.58 -0.75 -3.45
N LEU A 60 5.96 -1.95 -3.90
CA LEU A 60 5.61 -3.19 -3.21
C LEU A 60 6.16 -3.25 -1.80
N LEU A 61 7.44 -2.88 -1.63
CA LEU A 61 8.07 -2.89 -0.31
C LEU A 61 7.40 -1.93 0.65
N ARG A 62 7.10 -0.73 0.22
CA ARG A 62 6.45 0.27 1.06
C ARG A 62 5.01 -0.11 1.40
N LEU A 63 4.27 -0.64 0.44
CA LEU A 63 2.91 -1.11 0.68
C LEU A 63 2.89 -2.25 1.68
N GLN A 64 3.80 -3.22 1.52
CA GLN A 64 3.94 -4.33 2.45
C GLN A 64 4.26 -3.84 3.86
N GLU A 65 5.22 -2.94 3.98
CA GLU A 65 5.62 -2.38 5.28
C GLU A 65 4.46 -1.63 5.94
N LYS A 66 3.74 -0.82 5.17
CA LYS A 66 2.59 -0.08 5.69
C LYS A 66 1.48 -1.04 6.13
N LEU A 67 1.19 -2.07 5.34
CA LEU A 67 0.22 -3.10 5.73
C LEU A 67 0.63 -3.82 7.01
N ASN A 68 1.89 -4.20 7.13
CA ASN A 68 2.39 -4.85 8.34
C ASN A 68 2.24 -3.95 9.57
N ASN A 69 2.48 -2.65 9.42
CA ASN A 69 2.31 -1.70 10.50
C ASN A 69 0.83 -1.55 10.89
N TYR A 70 -0.09 -1.60 9.93
CA TYR A 70 -1.53 -1.59 10.21
C TYR A 70 -1.94 -2.84 11.00
N ILE A 71 -1.46 -4.01 10.56
CA ILE A 71 -1.75 -5.28 11.25
C ILE A 71 -1.19 -5.24 12.67
N TYR A 72 0.03 -4.77 12.83
CA TYR A 72 0.65 -4.61 14.16
C TYR A 72 -0.14 -3.68 15.06
N PHE A 73 -0.62 -2.57 14.52
CA PHE A 73 -1.45 -1.62 15.26
C PHE A 73 -2.71 -2.31 15.80
N LEU A 74 -3.34 -3.15 14.99
CA LEU A 74 -4.54 -3.89 15.40
C LEU A 74 -4.21 -5.01 16.39
N GLU A 75 -3.17 -5.79 16.12
CA GLU A 75 -2.78 -6.90 17.00
C GLU A 75 -2.34 -6.43 18.37
N SER A 76 -1.60 -5.32 18.43
CA SER A 76 -1.11 -4.74 19.70
C SER A 76 -2.17 -3.93 20.43
N LYS A 77 -3.37 -3.80 19.83
CA LYS A 77 -4.53 -3.10 20.41
C LYS A 77 -4.25 -1.65 20.77
N GLN A 78 -3.45 -0.97 19.96
CA GLN A 78 -3.15 0.45 20.18
C GLN A 78 -4.39 1.34 20.05
N TYR A 79 -5.43 0.86 19.37
CA TYR A 79 -6.68 1.58 19.21
C TYR A 79 -7.55 1.62 20.48
N VAL A 80 -7.32 0.71 21.42
CA VAL A 80 -8.23 0.49 22.56
C VAL A 80 -8.37 1.73 23.42
N GLU A 81 -7.29 2.44 23.66
CA GLU A 81 -7.29 3.62 24.52
C GLU A 81 -8.24 4.70 24.00
N ARG A 82 -8.30 4.86 22.69
CA ARG A 82 -9.11 5.92 22.07
C ARG A 82 -10.48 5.46 21.63
N TYR A 83 -10.58 4.21 21.14
CA TYR A 83 -11.81 3.71 20.52
C TYR A 83 -12.47 2.56 21.28
N GLY A 84 -11.82 2.04 22.33
CA GLY A 84 -12.31 0.87 23.03
C GLY A 84 -12.02 -0.43 22.27
N ASP A 85 -12.48 -1.55 22.82
CA ASP A 85 -12.22 -2.88 22.27
C ASP A 85 -13.52 -3.66 22.02
N ASN A 86 -14.60 -2.96 21.73
CA ASN A 86 -15.89 -3.58 21.49
C ASN A 86 -16.22 -3.63 19.98
N PHE A 87 -15.35 -4.30 19.23
CA PHE A 87 -15.49 -4.44 17.80
C PHE A 87 -15.57 -5.92 17.41
N ASP A 88 -16.51 -6.24 16.52
CA ASP A 88 -16.64 -7.61 15.97
C ASP A 88 -15.59 -7.84 14.88
N LYS A 89 -15.32 -6.81 14.08
CA LYS A 89 -14.37 -6.88 12.96
C LYS A 89 -13.46 -5.68 12.95
N LYS A 90 -12.25 -5.90 12.49
CA LYS A 90 -11.27 -4.85 12.24
C LYS A 90 -10.88 -4.92 10.79
N VAL A 91 -11.21 -3.90 10.04
CA VAL A 91 -11.08 -3.87 8.58
C VAL A 91 -9.95 -2.94 8.18
N ILE A 92 -9.02 -3.45 7.39
CA ILE A 92 -8.03 -2.61 6.70
C ILE A 92 -8.59 -2.35 5.31
N HIS A 93 -9.00 -1.12 5.07
CA HIS A 93 -9.58 -0.70 3.80
C HIS A 93 -8.52 0.02 2.99
N ILE A 94 -8.09 -0.60 1.89
CA ILE A 94 -7.12 0.00 0.98
C ILE A 94 -7.84 0.53 -0.24
N THR A 95 -7.64 1.80 -0.53
CA THR A 95 -8.16 2.42 -1.75
C THR A 95 -7.01 2.79 -2.67
N PHE A 96 -7.11 2.40 -3.93
CA PHE A 96 -6.12 2.66 -4.96
C PHE A 96 -6.65 3.67 -5.96
N GLN A 97 -5.85 4.71 -6.20
CA GLN A 97 -6.17 5.68 -7.26
C GLN A 97 -5.91 5.09 -8.64
N TYR A 98 -4.92 4.21 -8.75
CA TYR A 98 -4.54 3.53 -9.99
C TYR A 98 -4.51 2.04 -9.78
N SER A 99 -4.85 1.27 -10.82
CA SER A 99 -4.88 -0.19 -10.74
C SER A 99 -3.51 -0.76 -10.38
N PRO A 100 -3.43 -1.61 -9.35
CA PRO A 100 -2.18 -2.27 -9.01
C PRO A 100 -1.68 -3.18 -10.13
N SER A 101 -0.37 -3.39 -10.17
CA SER A 101 0.25 -4.39 -11.03
C SER A 101 -0.14 -5.80 -10.59
N ASP A 102 0.17 -6.80 -11.41
CA ASP A 102 -0.06 -8.20 -11.06
C ASP A 102 0.65 -8.57 -9.77
N ASN A 103 1.87 -8.08 -9.57
CA ASN A 103 2.60 -8.31 -8.33
C ASN A 103 1.94 -7.60 -7.13
N GLY A 104 1.38 -6.41 -7.36
CA GLY A 104 0.59 -5.70 -6.34
C GLY A 104 -0.64 -6.50 -5.93
N LEU A 105 -1.37 -7.03 -6.90
CA LEU A 105 -2.53 -7.87 -6.62
C LEU A 105 -2.16 -9.15 -5.88
N ALA A 106 -1.02 -9.75 -6.23
CA ALA A 106 -0.50 -10.93 -5.53
C ALA A 106 -0.16 -10.63 -4.07
N LEU A 107 0.43 -9.47 -3.81
CA LEU A 107 0.71 -9.03 -2.44
C LEU A 107 -0.57 -8.91 -1.63
N LEU A 108 -1.62 -8.31 -2.20
CA LEU A 108 -2.90 -8.15 -1.53
C LEU A 108 -3.57 -9.48 -1.26
N ALA A 109 -3.50 -10.41 -2.21
CA ALA A 109 -4.04 -11.76 -2.04
C ALA A 109 -3.34 -12.51 -0.90
N ALA A 110 -2.01 -12.37 -0.82
CA ALA A 110 -1.23 -12.97 0.27
C ALA A 110 -1.61 -12.35 1.63
N ALA A 111 -1.82 -11.05 1.68
CA ALA A 111 -2.24 -10.36 2.90
C ALA A 111 -3.63 -10.85 3.34
N GLN A 112 -4.58 -10.97 2.42
CA GLN A 112 -5.91 -11.49 2.73
C GLN A 112 -5.84 -12.91 3.30
N LYS A 113 -4.99 -13.74 2.71
CA LYS A 113 -4.81 -15.12 3.19
C LYS A 113 -4.24 -15.16 4.60
N THR A 114 -3.29 -14.28 4.89
CA THR A 114 -2.69 -14.17 6.22
C THR A 114 -3.74 -13.79 7.28
N LEU A 115 -4.71 -12.97 6.91
CA LEU A 115 -5.74 -12.51 7.84
C LEU A 115 -6.93 -13.44 7.97
N GLN A 116 -7.02 -14.51 7.18
CA GLN A 116 -8.08 -15.52 7.30
C GLN A 116 -8.10 -16.12 8.69
N ASN A 117 -9.30 -16.40 9.20
CA ASN A 117 -9.52 -16.97 10.53
C ASN A 117 -9.10 -16.04 11.69
N THR A 118 -8.93 -14.77 11.42
CA THR A 118 -8.75 -13.73 12.44
C THR A 118 -9.96 -12.80 12.43
N ASP A 119 -10.02 -11.89 13.39
CA ASP A 119 -11.03 -10.83 13.40
C ASP A 119 -10.66 -9.65 12.48
N MET A 120 -9.49 -9.72 11.85
CA MET A 120 -9.04 -8.73 10.89
C MET A 120 -9.38 -9.17 9.47
N SER A 121 -9.68 -8.20 8.62
CA SER A 121 -9.95 -8.45 7.20
C SER A 121 -9.40 -7.31 6.35
N LEU A 122 -9.20 -7.61 5.08
CA LEU A 122 -8.70 -6.66 4.11
C LEU A 122 -9.79 -6.38 3.08
N LYS A 123 -10.15 -5.13 2.90
CA LYS A 123 -11.06 -4.68 1.88
C LYS A 123 -10.28 -3.86 0.87
N VAL A 124 -10.32 -4.26 -0.40
CA VAL A 124 -9.57 -3.59 -1.47
C VAL A 124 -10.56 -2.87 -2.38
N GLU A 125 -10.36 -1.57 -2.55
CA GLU A 125 -11.15 -0.76 -3.46
C GLU A 125 -10.27 -0.35 -4.63
N LEU A 126 -10.63 -0.88 -5.81
CA LEU A 126 -9.93 -0.58 -7.07
C LEU A 126 -10.59 0.61 -7.77
N PRO A 127 -9.83 1.33 -8.60
CA PRO A 127 -10.37 2.47 -9.33
C PRO A 127 -11.41 2.09 -10.36
#